data_0da02fe9011c0d3766fc8d2234bc2a2b
#
_entry.id   0da02fe9011c0d3766fc8d2234bc2a2b
#
_cell.length_a   1.000
_cell.length_b   1.000
_cell.length_c   1.000
_cell.angle_alpha   90.00
_cell.angle_beta   90.00
_cell.angle_gamma   90.00
#
_symmetry.space_group_name_H-M   'P 1'
#
loop_
_entity.id
_entity.type
_entity.pdbx_description
1 polymer ?
#
loop_
_entity_poly.entity_id
_entity_poly.type
_entity_poly.pdbx_seq_one_letter_code
_entity_poly.pdbx_strand_id
1 'polypeptide(L)'
;MKKCGMMKYILPSILGVASLYLIPFIIAQKYVFFSSNGSLADIFSNLGFIISIKNTAVFMSVFIPLAVIIGFVAAFVTEYLKLSFWAQAAVILPITVPASSVSGFFREIAASPVLENINGLFIVGFIFLWSCIGYTYIIFFISLKNRDKSIEEAAYLDGSGTLRTIFSIMLPLHSEALVLAIIVSTYNSLKIFRMTYAIFGEYPDYRMFMIQNFLHLKLKELGMDTLMAGADILLAFIFVLLFLILRWGQKHKIKMSL
;
A
#
# COMPACT_ATOMS: atom_id res chain seq x y z
N MET A 1 39.40 14.66 2.13
CA MET A 1 39.69 13.56 3.06
C MET A 1 38.57 13.15 4.00
N LYS A 2 37.35 13.77 3.98
CA LYS A 2 36.24 13.41 4.90
C LYS A 2 35.37 12.21 4.45
N LYS A 3 35.45 11.79 3.18
CA LYS A 3 34.61 10.67 2.67
C LYS A 3 35.01 9.28 3.17
N CYS A 4 36.28 9.05 3.48
CA CYS A 4 36.77 7.72 3.91
C CYS A 4 36.38 7.38 5.36
N GLY A 5 36.19 8.39 6.23
CA GLY A 5 35.72 8.17 7.61
C GLY A 5 34.26 7.76 7.71
N MET A 6 33.39 8.31 6.86
CA MET A 6 31.95 8.03 6.84
C MET A 6 31.64 6.61 6.34
N MET A 7 32.49 6.07 5.44
CA MET A 7 32.32 4.71 4.89
C MET A 7 32.44 3.62 5.95
N LYS A 8 33.26 3.83 7.00
CA LYS A 8 33.43 2.85 8.10
C LYS A 8 32.16 2.68 8.92
N TYR A 9 31.35 3.73 9.05
CA TYR A 9 30.06 3.67 9.80
C TYR A 9 28.94 3.06 8.97
N ILE A 10 29.01 3.15 7.65
CA ILE A 10 28.00 2.61 6.73
C ILE A 10 28.29 1.15 6.39
N LEU A 11 29.57 0.72 6.46
CA LEU A 11 30.01 -0.62 6.08
C LEU A 11 29.24 -1.76 6.78
N PRO A 12 29.02 -1.73 8.11
CA PRO A 12 28.25 -2.79 8.77
C PRO A 12 26.82 -2.93 8.23
N SER A 13 26.15 -1.80 7.95
CA SER A 13 24.80 -1.79 7.39
C SER A 13 24.77 -2.33 5.95
N ILE A 14 25.76 -1.97 5.14
CA ILE A 14 25.88 -2.49 3.76
C ILE A 14 26.14 -4.00 3.79
N LEU A 15 27.05 -4.46 4.65
CA LEU A 15 27.33 -5.91 4.79
C LEU A 15 26.08 -6.65 5.28
N GLY A 16 25.32 -6.09 6.23
CA GLY A 16 24.07 -6.66 6.69
C GLY A 16 23.04 -6.79 5.57
N VAL A 17 22.84 -5.73 4.79
CA VAL A 17 21.92 -5.75 3.63
C VAL A 17 22.41 -6.73 2.55
N ALA A 18 23.71 -6.72 2.25
CA ALA A 18 24.26 -7.62 1.25
C ALA A 18 24.09 -9.09 1.66
N SER A 19 24.42 -9.44 2.89
CA SER A 19 24.37 -10.83 3.37
C SER A 19 22.93 -11.34 3.57
N LEU A 20 22.02 -10.51 4.06
CA LEU A 20 20.66 -10.94 4.42
C LEU A 20 19.63 -10.77 3.30
N TYR A 21 19.88 -9.91 2.32
CA TYR A 21 18.94 -9.64 1.23
C TYR A 21 19.52 -9.96 -0.15
N LEU A 22 20.72 -9.44 -0.50
CA LEU A 22 21.25 -9.63 -1.86
C LEU A 22 21.70 -11.08 -2.11
N ILE A 23 22.38 -11.73 -1.16
CA ILE A 23 22.83 -13.11 -1.34
C ILE A 23 21.64 -14.08 -1.46
N PRO A 24 20.63 -14.07 -0.55
CA PRO A 24 19.45 -14.91 -0.72
C PRO A 24 18.68 -14.60 -2.02
N PHE A 25 18.58 -13.35 -2.41
CA PHE A 25 17.95 -12.97 -3.68
C PHE A 25 18.66 -13.57 -4.88
N ILE A 26 20.00 -13.47 -4.95
CA ILE A 26 20.81 -14.07 -6.03
C ILE A 26 20.67 -15.59 -6.06
N ILE A 27 20.61 -16.23 -4.88
CA ILE A 27 20.38 -17.68 -4.78
C ILE A 27 18.98 -18.04 -5.29
N ALA A 28 17.96 -17.24 -4.95
CA ALA A 28 16.59 -17.44 -5.42
C ALA A 28 16.48 -17.38 -6.96
N GLN A 29 17.28 -16.54 -7.62
CA GLN A 29 17.30 -16.44 -9.08
C GLN A 29 17.71 -17.74 -9.79
N LYS A 30 18.44 -18.64 -9.12
CA LYS A 30 18.75 -19.96 -9.67
C LYS A 30 17.48 -20.78 -9.94
N TYR A 31 16.48 -20.67 -9.08
CA TYR A 31 15.19 -21.38 -9.26
C TYR A 31 14.39 -20.82 -10.42
N VAL A 32 14.56 -19.55 -10.75
CA VAL A 32 13.82 -18.88 -11.85
C VAL A 32 14.44 -19.17 -13.20
N PHE A 33 15.79 -19.12 -13.29
CA PHE A 33 16.50 -19.17 -14.57
C PHE A 33 17.11 -20.54 -14.92
N PHE A 34 17.36 -21.40 -13.92
CA PHE A 34 18.07 -22.67 -14.12
C PHE A 34 17.26 -23.90 -13.75
N SER A 35 16.00 -23.72 -13.29
CA SER A 35 15.12 -24.87 -13.06
C SER A 35 14.49 -25.37 -14.36
N SER A 36 14.45 -26.68 -14.51
CA SER A 36 13.83 -27.36 -15.66
C SER A 36 12.29 -27.34 -15.62
N ASN A 37 11.70 -27.07 -14.45
CA ASN A 37 10.27 -27.27 -14.19
C ASN A 37 9.46 -25.98 -13.97
N GLY A 38 10.04 -24.81 -14.15
CA GLY A 38 9.35 -23.55 -13.84
C GLY A 38 9.90 -22.37 -14.58
N SER A 39 9.63 -22.26 -15.89
CA SER A 39 9.95 -21.04 -16.59
C SER A 39 8.99 -19.92 -16.16
N LEU A 40 9.43 -18.66 -16.25
CA LEU A 40 8.55 -17.49 -16.06
C LEU A 40 7.29 -17.55 -16.96
N ALA A 41 7.35 -18.27 -18.08
CA ALA A 41 6.22 -18.47 -18.98
C ALA A 41 5.20 -19.46 -18.40
N ASP A 42 5.65 -20.51 -17.71
CA ASP A 42 4.77 -21.58 -17.21
C ASP A 42 3.87 -21.09 -16.06
N ILE A 43 4.31 -20.09 -15.31
CA ILE A 43 3.48 -19.54 -14.23
C ILE A 43 2.20 -18.87 -14.76
N PHE A 44 2.22 -18.31 -15.98
CA PHE A 44 1.05 -17.72 -16.60
C PHE A 44 0.04 -18.77 -17.09
N SER A 45 0.39 -20.04 -17.13
CA SER A 45 -0.57 -21.13 -17.35
C SER A 45 -1.25 -21.58 -16.06
N ASN A 46 -0.73 -21.18 -14.89
CA ASN A 46 -1.29 -21.51 -13.59
C ASN A 46 -2.52 -20.65 -13.27
N LEU A 47 -3.69 -21.27 -13.27
CA LEU A 47 -4.97 -20.56 -13.01
C LEU A 47 -4.99 -19.84 -11.65
N GLY A 48 -4.41 -20.45 -10.60
CA GLY A 48 -4.33 -19.85 -9.27
C GLY A 48 -3.51 -18.56 -9.27
N PHE A 49 -2.40 -18.54 -10.06
CA PHE A 49 -1.62 -17.33 -10.23
C PHE A 49 -2.39 -16.22 -10.93
N ILE A 50 -3.05 -16.53 -12.05
CA ILE A 50 -3.83 -15.55 -12.82
C ILE A 50 -4.94 -14.94 -11.96
N ILE A 51 -5.68 -15.77 -11.23
CA ILE A 51 -6.74 -15.31 -10.33
C ILE A 51 -6.15 -14.41 -9.25
N SER A 52 -5.05 -14.81 -8.64
CA SER A 52 -4.43 -14.09 -7.53
C SER A 52 -3.89 -12.72 -7.94
N ILE A 53 -3.23 -12.61 -9.10
CA ILE A 53 -2.71 -11.34 -9.58
C ILE A 53 -3.84 -10.40 -10.01
N LYS A 54 -4.88 -10.93 -10.67
CA LYS A 54 -6.07 -10.17 -11.03
C LYS A 54 -6.77 -9.60 -9.80
N ASN A 55 -7.02 -10.42 -8.79
CA ASN A 55 -7.66 -9.99 -7.54
C ASN A 55 -6.82 -8.93 -6.82
N THR A 56 -5.51 -9.11 -6.78
CA THR A 56 -4.59 -8.11 -6.20
C THR A 56 -4.65 -6.79 -6.95
N ALA A 57 -4.62 -6.81 -8.28
CA ALA A 57 -4.71 -5.61 -9.10
C ALA A 57 -6.05 -4.89 -8.91
N VAL A 58 -7.16 -5.62 -8.90
CA VAL A 58 -8.51 -5.07 -8.64
C VAL A 58 -8.58 -4.48 -7.23
N PHE A 59 -8.09 -5.21 -6.23
CA PHE A 59 -8.05 -4.73 -4.85
C PHE A 59 -7.27 -3.41 -4.73
N MET A 60 -6.06 -3.37 -5.27
CA MET A 60 -5.21 -2.19 -5.22
C MET A 60 -5.82 -1.01 -5.98
N SER A 61 -6.40 -1.24 -7.16
CA SER A 61 -7.00 -0.18 -7.99
C SER A 61 -8.23 0.47 -7.37
N VAL A 62 -8.97 -0.24 -6.51
CA VAL A 62 -10.17 0.28 -5.83
C VAL A 62 -9.82 0.84 -4.46
N PHE A 63 -9.15 0.04 -3.61
CA PHE A 63 -9.01 0.38 -2.20
C PHE A 63 -7.86 1.34 -1.90
N ILE A 64 -6.81 1.40 -2.74
CA ILE A 64 -5.74 2.40 -2.55
C ILE A 64 -6.26 3.82 -2.80
N PRO A 65 -6.90 4.14 -3.96
CA PRO A 65 -7.48 5.46 -4.15
C PRO A 65 -8.51 5.82 -3.07
N LEU A 66 -9.33 4.86 -2.66
CA LEU A 66 -10.33 5.09 -1.61
C LEU A 66 -9.68 5.44 -0.27
N ALA A 67 -8.63 4.73 0.15
CA ALA A 67 -7.88 5.04 1.37
C ALA A 67 -7.23 6.44 1.31
N VAL A 68 -6.68 6.80 0.15
CA VAL A 68 -6.07 8.12 -0.08
C VAL A 68 -7.12 9.23 -0.02
N ILE A 69 -8.26 9.04 -0.68
CA ILE A 69 -9.36 10.02 -0.68
C ILE A 69 -9.92 10.21 0.74
N ILE A 70 -10.23 9.12 1.44
CA ILE A 70 -10.78 9.20 2.81
C ILE A 70 -9.77 9.85 3.75
N GLY A 71 -8.48 9.47 3.66
CA GLY A 71 -7.42 10.06 4.48
C GLY A 71 -7.23 11.55 4.21
N PHE A 72 -7.29 11.98 2.94
CA PHE A 72 -7.24 13.38 2.57
C PHE A 72 -8.45 14.16 3.12
N VAL A 73 -9.67 13.65 2.93
CA VAL A 73 -10.89 14.28 3.42
C VAL A 73 -10.88 14.37 4.94
N ALA A 74 -10.48 13.31 5.65
CA ALA A 74 -10.36 13.33 7.10
C ALA A 74 -9.35 14.38 7.59
N ALA A 75 -8.19 14.48 6.93
CA ALA A 75 -7.17 15.47 7.25
C ALA A 75 -7.66 16.91 6.96
N PHE A 76 -8.32 17.09 5.82
CA PHE A 76 -8.89 18.39 5.43
C PHE A 76 -9.96 18.86 6.42
N VAL A 77 -10.93 18.01 6.76
CA VAL A 77 -12.00 18.31 7.73
C VAL A 77 -11.40 18.65 9.09
N THR A 78 -10.40 17.88 9.54
CA THR A 78 -9.73 18.09 10.82
C THR A 78 -9.03 19.44 10.89
N GLU A 79 -8.28 19.81 9.85
CA GLU A 79 -7.54 21.07 9.79
C GLU A 79 -8.48 22.26 9.59
N TYR A 80 -9.51 22.13 8.73
CA TYR A 80 -10.45 23.20 8.43
C TYR A 80 -11.37 23.53 9.62
N LEU A 81 -11.92 22.49 10.28
CA LEU A 81 -12.79 22.66 11.45
C LEU A 81 -12.02 22.80 12.77
N LYS A 82 -10.68 22.73 12.73
CA LYS A 82 -9.81 22.75 13.91
C LYS A 82 -10.25 21.76 14.99
N LEU A 83 -10.50 20.50 14.56
CA LEU A 83 -11.02 19.48 15.46
C LEU A 83 -10.06 19.21 16.63
N SER A 84 -10.64 18.80 17.75
CA SER A 84 -9.92 18.53 18.99
C SER A 84 -8.87 17.41 18.81
N PHE A 85 -7.89 17.36 19.70
CA PHE A 85 -6.89 16.31 19.79
C PHE A 85 -7.52 14.90 19.83
N TRP A 86 -8.62 14.74 20.54
CA TRP A 86 -9.30 13.45 20.67
C TRP A 86 -9.89 12.94 19.35
N ALA A 87 -10.43 13.84 18.53
CA ALA A 87 -10.92 13.49 17.19
C ALA A 87 -9.76 13.05 16.28
N GLN A 88 -8.63 13.75 16.34
CA GLN A 88 -7.43 13.38 15.60
C GLN A 88 -6.88 12.02 16.05
N ALA A 89 -6.81 11.80 17.36
CA ALA A 89 -6.36 10.53 17.94
C ALA A 89 -7.26 9.37 17.52
N ALA A 90 -8.58 9.56 17.44
CA ALA A 90 -9.52 8.53 17.01
C ALA A 90 -9.26 8.04 15.57
N VAL A 91 -8.88 8.94 14.65
CA VAL A 91 -8.53 8.57 13.26
C VAL A 91 -7.20 7.80 13.20
N ILE A 92 -6.26 8.12 14.09
CA ILE A 92 -4.93 7.49 14.12
C ILE A 92 -4.95 6.16 14.88
N LEU A 93 -5.87 5.99 15.82
CA LEU A 93 -5.93 4.83 16.72
C LEU A 93 -5.81 3.46 16.00
N PRO A 94 -6.43 3.22 14.84
CA PRO A 94 -6.31 1.94 14.14
C PRO A 94 -4.87 1.52 13.82
N ILE A 95 -3.95 2.47 13.63
CA ILE A 95 -2.53 2.16 13.35
C ILE A 95 -1.86 1.48 14.55
N THR A 96 -2.27 1.86 15.77
CA THR A 96 -1.64 1.39 17.01
C THR A 96 -2.11 0.01 17.43
N VAL A 97 -3.22 -0.47 16.85
CA VAL A 97 -3.80 -1.76 17.21
C VAL A 97 -3.12 -2.88 16.44
N PRO A 98 -2.49 -3.87 17.12
CA PRO A 98 -1.89 -5.00 16.44
C PRO A 98 -2.92 -5.82 15.64
N ALA A 99 -2.57 -6.21 14.43
CA ALA A 99 -3.42 -7.02 13.57
C ALA A 99 -3.90 -8.33 14.23
N SER A 100 -3.04 -8.95 15.03
CA SER A 100 -3.36 -10.17 15.78
C SER A 100 -4.49 -9.98 16.80
N SER A 101 -4.55 -8.80 17.44
CA SER A 101 -5.58 -8.51 18.45
C SER A 101 -6.96 -8.30 17.84
N VAL A 102 -7.04 -7.83 16.61
CA VAL A 102 -8.30 -7.53 15.90
C VAL A 102 -8.77 -8.67 15.02
N SER A 103 -7.89 -9.61 14.68
CA SER A 103 -8.25 -10.72 13.78
C SER A 103 -9.37 -11.59 14.31
N GLY A 104 -9.41 -11.83 15.63
CA GLY A 104 -10.51 -12.56 16.29
C GLY A 104 -11.86 -11.86 16.13
N PHE A 105 -11.90 -10.57 16.42
CA PHE A 105 -13.09 -9.73 16.25
C PHE A 105 -13.60 -9.73 14.80
N PHE A 106 -12.73 -9.52 13.83
CA PHE A 106 -13.12 -9.55 12.41
C PHE A 106 -13.52 -10.94 11.93
N ARG A 107 -12.98 -12.00 12.51
CA ARG A 107 -13.41 -13.38 12.23
C ARG A 107 -14.85 -13.61 12.67
N GLU A 108 -15.21 -13.18 13.87
CA GLU A 108 -16.59 -13.30 14.37
C GLU A 108 -17.57 -12.47 13.53
N ILE A 109 -17.18 -11.26 13.14
CA ILE A 109 -17.97 -10.43 12.24
C ILE A 109 -18.14 -11.11 10.87
N ALA A 110 -17.06 -11.61 10.29
CA ALA A 110 -17.09 -12.29 8.98
C ALA A 110 -17.93 -13.56 8.99
N ALA A 111 -18.00 -14.27 10.13
CA ALA A 111 -18.83 -15.47 10.33
C ALA A 111 -20.29 -15.15 10.68
N SER A 112 -20.64 -13.88 10.86
CA SER A 112 -22.01 -13.50 11.23
C SER A 112 -22.98 -13.70 10.07
N PRO A 113 -24.21 -14.18 10.32
CA PRO A 113 -25.23 -14.37 9.29
C PRO A 113 -25.57 -13.09 8.51
N VAL A 114 -25.34 -11.93 9.11
CA VAL A 114 -25.59 -10.62 8.49
C VAL A 114 -24.63 -10.38 7.32
N LEU A 115 -23.41 -10.91 7.38
CA LEU A 115 -22.38 -10.71 6.37
C LEU A 115 -22.19 -11.93 5.45
N GLU A 116 -22.92 -13.01 5.65
CA GLU A 116 -22.83 -14.24 4.86
C GLU A 116 -23.03 -13.98 3.35
N ASN A 117 -23.87 -13.01 2.99
CA ASN A 117 -24.13 -12.61 1.61
C ASN A 117 -23.18 -11.50 1.10
N ILE A 118 -22.31 -10.96 1.96
CA ILE A 118 -21.38 -9.92 1.55
C ILE A 118 -20.14 -10.57 0.94
N ASN A 119 -19.76 -10.08 -0.25
CA ASN A 119 -18.53 -10.52 -0.89
C ASN A 119 -17.34 -10.27 0.05
N GLY A 120 -16.60 -11.32 0.39
CA GLY A 120 -15.45 -11.26 1.29
C GLY A 120 -14.39 -10.21 0.89
N LEU A 121 -14.31 -9.86 -0.40
CA LEU A 121 -13.46 -8.77 -0.87
C LEU A 121 -13.79 -7.42 -0.20
N PHE A 122 -15.08 -7.14 0.06
CA PHE A 122 -15.48 -5.92 0.77
C PHE A 122 -15.09 -5.98 2.25
N ILE A 123 -15.16 -7.15 2.87
CA ILE A 123 -14.71 -7.32 4.26
C ILE A 123 -13.20 -7.05 4.36
N VAL A 124 -12.42 -7.65 3.47
CA VAL A 124 -10.96 -7.42 3.41
C VAL A 124 -10.67 -5.94 3.09
N GLY A 125 -11.42 -5.35 2.17
CA GLY A 125 -11.32 -3.94 1.83
C GLY A 125 -11.63 -3.01 2.99
N PHE A 126 -12.68 -3.31 3.77
CA PHE A 126 -13.00 -2.54 4.98
C PHE A 126 -11.88 -2.62 6.03
N ILE A 127 -11.33 -3.80 6.27
CA ILE A 127 -10.21 -4.01 7.19
C ILE A 127 -8.99 -3.23 6.72
N PHE A 128 -8.72 -3.26 5.41
CA PHE A 128 -7.64 -2.49 4.82
C PHE A 128 -7.84 -0.98 5.02
N LEU A 129 -9.02 -0.46 4.70
CA LEU A 129 -9.34 0.96 4.89
C LEU A 129 -9.21 1.35 6.36
N TRP A 130 -9.80 0.58 7.27
CA TRP A 130 -9.70 0.82 8.70
C TRP A 130 -8.25 0.92 9.19
N SER A 131 -7.36 0.06 8.72
CA SER A 131 -5.95 0.06 9.11
C SER A 131 -5.09 1.09 8.36
N CYS A 132 -5.48 1.49 7.14
CA CYS A 132 -4.67 2.31 6.26
C CYS A 132 -4.99 3.81 6.36
N ILE A 133 -6.25 4.18 6.67
CA ILE A 133 -6.71 5.58 6.72
C ILE A 133 -5.85 6.43 7.66
N GLY A 134 -5.46 5.91 8.80
CA GLY A 134 -4.64 6.65 9.75
C GLY A 134 -3.27 7.07 9.17
N TYR A 135 -2.64 6.22 8.36
CA TYR A 135 -1.37 6.57 7.69
C TYR A 135 -1.57 7.68 6.67
N THR A 136 -2.56 7.56 5.80
CA THR A 136 -2.86 8.57 4.78
C THR A 136 -3.31 9.88 5.42
N TYR A 137 -4.09 9.81 6.50
CA TYR A 137 -4.48 10.95 7.31
C TYR A 137 -3.28 11.73 7.85
N ILE A 138 -2.34 11.06 8.52
CA ILE A 138 -1.14 11.73 9.08
C ILE A 138 -0.34 12.43 8.00
N ILE A 139 -0.12 11.77 6.86
CA ILE A 139 0.64 12.32 5.74
C ILE A 139 0.00 13.60 5.24
N PHE A 140 -1.30 13.58 4.98
CA PHE A 140 -2.03 14.77 4.51
C PHE A 140 -2.18 15.83 5.58
N PHE A 141 -2.42 15.45 6.83
CA PHE A 141 -2.56 16.41 7.93
C PHE A 141 -1.29 17.23 8.14
N ILE A 142 -0.12 16.60 8.13
CA ILE A 142 1.16 17.30 8.24
C ILE A 142 1.36 18.23 7.03
N SER A 143 1.05 17.75 5.82
CA SER A 143 1.18 18.54 4.60
C SER A 143 0.24 19.75 4.59
N LEU A 144 -1.03 19.55 4.97
CA LEU A 144 -2.03 20.61 5.05
C LEU A 144 -1.71 21.64 6.14
N LYS A 145 -1.18 21.21 7.28
CA LYS A 145 -0.82 22.09 8.38
C LYS A 145 0.34 23.02 8.04
N ASN A 146 1.28 22.53 7.22
CA ASN A 146 2.49 23.29 6.85
C ASN A 146 2.31 24.11 5.54
N ARG A 147 1.08 24.22 5.01
CA ARG A 147 0.82 24.95 3.76
C ARG A 147 0.81 26.46 3.94
N ASP A 148 1.10 27.17 2.88
CA ASP A 148 0.84 28.61 2.80
C ASP A 148 -0.65 28.84 2.48
N LYS A 149 -1.36 29.46 3.41
CA LYS A 149 -2.80 29.75 3.27
C LYS A 149 -3.09 30.88 2.28
N SER A 150 -2.10 31.70 1.95
CA SER A 150 -2.26 32.83 1.03
C SER A 150 -2.77 32.39 -0.35
N ILE A 151 -2.36 31.20 -0.80
CA ILE A 151 -2.79 30.62 -2.09
C ILE A 151 -4.29 30.30 -2.08
N GLU A 152 -4.80 29.76 -0.96
CA GLU A 152 -6.23 29.47 -0.81
C GLU A 152 -7.06 30.77 -0.72
N GLU A 153 -6.58 31.73 0.04
CA GLU A 153 -7.23 33.04 0.21
C GLU A 153 -7.30 33.75 -1.15
N ALA A 154 -6.23 33.78 -1.93
CA ALA A 154 -6.22 34.29 -3.28
C ALA A 154 -7.25 33.63 -4.19
N ALA A 155 -7.32 32.27 -4.14
CA ALA A 155 -8.29 31.52 -4.93
C ALA A 155 -9.74 31.82 -4.56
N TYR A 156 -10.04 32.04 -3.28
CA TYR A 156 -11.37 32.48 -2.84
C TYR A 156 -11.70 33.91 -3.27
N LEU A 157 -10.71 34.81 -3.27
CA LEU A 157 -10.90 36.18 -3.77
C LEU A 157 -11.20 36.21 -5.29
N ASP A 158 -10.60 35.24 -6.04
CA ASP A 158 -10.87 35.03 -7.46
C ASP A 158 -12.23 34.34 -7.74
N GLY A 159 -13.04 34.08 -6.71
CA GLY A 159 -14.37 33.49 -6.82
C GLY A 159 -14.34 31.96 -7.03
N SER A 160 -13.22 31.28 -6.73
CA SER A 160 -13.14 29.84 -6.81
C SER A 160 -14.03 29.19 -5.75
N GLY A 161 -14.96 28.32 -6.19
CA GLY A 161 -15.78 27.53 -5.28
C GLY A 161 -14.94 26.45 -4.54
N THR A 162 -15.39 26.05 -3.36
CA THR A 162 -14.68 25.13 -2.45
C THR A 162 -14.19 23.84 -3.14
N LEU A 163 -15.04 23.16 -3.91
CA LEU A 163 -14.65 21.93 -4.62
C LEU A 163 -13.56 22.18 -5.67
N ARG A 164 -13.68 23.28 -6.43
CA ARG A 164 -12.67 23.65 -7.42
C ARG A 164 -11.34 23.95 -6.73
N THR A 165 -11.34 24.67 -5.62
CA THR A 165 -10.14 24.97 -4.84
C THR A 165 -9.48 23.68 -4.34
N ILE A 166 -10.25 22.72 -3.82
CA ILE A 166 -9.73 21.44 -3.34
C ILE A 166 -9.06 20.65 -4.46
N PHE A 167 -9.76 20.39 -5.58
CA PHE A 167 -9.27 19.48 -6.62
C PHE A 167 -8.28 20.12 -7.58
N SER A 168 -8.42 21.42 -7.86
CA SER A 168 -7.59 22.11 -8.88
C SER A 168 -6.40 22.85 -8.29
N ILE A 169 -6.42 23.17 -6.99
CA ILE A 169 -5.36 23.95 -6.32
C ILE A 169 -4.73 23.12 -5.20
N MET A 170 -5.50 22.72 -4.19
CA MET A 170 -4.95 22.08 -2.99
C MET A 170 -4.36 20.70 -3.30
N LEU A 171 -5.08 19.86 -4.00
CA LEU A 171 -4.61 18.49 -4.27
C LEU A 171 -3.32 18.46 -5.10
N PRO A 172 -3.17 19.27 -6.18
CA PRO A 172 -1.89 19.40 -6.87
C PRO A 172 -0.78 20.00 -6.01
N LEU A 173 -1.09 21.00 -5.17
CA LEU A 173 -0.12 21.61 -4.27
C LEU A 173 0.47 20.61 -3.27
N HIS A 174 -0.32 19.63 -2.85
CA HIS A 174 0.10 18.53 -1.96
C HIS A 174 0.50 17.25 -2.70
N SER A 175 0.97 17.36 -3.96
CA SER A 175 1.33 16.20 -4.79
C SER A 175 2.40 15.30 -4.17
N GLU A 176 3.34 15.84 -3.41
CA GLU A 176 4.35 15.04 -2.68
C GLU A 176 3.70 14.17 -1.59
N ALA A 177 2.77 14.74 -0.83
CA ALA A 177 2.00 14.01 0.16
C ALA A 177 1.10 12.95 -0.49
N LEU A 178 0.51 13.27 -1.64
CA LEU A 178 -0.30 12.33 -2.43
C LEU A 178 0.53 11.14 -2.90
N VAL A 179 1.71 11.37 -3.47
CA VAL A 179 2.65 10.32 -3.87
C VAL A 179 3.04 9.44 -2.69
N LEU A 180 3.40 10.06 -1.56
CA LEU A 180 3.76 9.32 -0.35
C LEU A 180 2.59 8.49 0.20
N ALA A 181 1.38 9.05 0.22
CA ALA A 181 0.18 8.36 0.64
C ALA A 181 -0.12 7.14 -0.23
N ILE A 182 0.03 7.25 -1.56
CA ILE A 182 -0.14 6.13 -2.49
C ILE A 182 0.93 5.05 -2.24
N ILE A 183 2.20 5.42 -2.05
CA ILE A 183 3.29 4.46 -1.78
C ILE A 183 3.03 3.70 -0.48
N VAL A 184 2.67 4.40 0.60
CA VAL A 184 2.38 3.79 1.89
C VAL A 184 1.13 2.90 1.82
N SER A 185 0.09 3.32 1.10
CA SER A 185 -1.11 2.50 0.89
C SER A 185 -0.81 1.25 0.07
N THR A 186 0.03 1.36 -0.96
CA THR A 186 0.51 0.21 -1.75
C THR A 186 1.25 -0.80 -0.87
N TYR A 187 2.16 -0.33 -0.03
CA TYR A 187 2.87 -1.20 0.92
C TYR A 187 1.92 -1.88 1.91
N ASN A 188 0.95 -1.14 2.47
CA ASN A 188 -0.03 -1.71 3.38
C ASN A 188 -0.99 -2.70 2.69
N SER A 189 -1.33 -2.48 1.41
CA SER A 189 -2.17 -3.42 0.65
C SER A 189 -1.50 -4.80 0.50
N LEU A 190 -0.19 -4.83 0.35
CA LEU A 190 0.57 -6.09 0.32
C LEU A 190 0.64 -6.77 1.69
N LYS A 191 0.53 -6.03 2.78
CA LYS A 191 0.51 -6.58 4.14
C LYS A 191 -0.84 -7.16 4.56
N ILE A 192 -1.92 -6.86 3.85
CA ILE A 192 -3.27 -7.29 4.23
C ILE A 192 -3.42 -8.82 4.30
N PHE A 193 -2.55 -9.56 3.60
CA PHE A 193 -2.47 -11.01 3.65
C PHE A 193 -2.49 -11.57 5.06
N ARG A 194 -1.78 -10.96 6.01
CA ARG A 194 -1.74 -11.42 7.42
C ARG A 194 -3.12 -11.46 8.05
N MET A 195 -3.93 -10.43 7.78
CA MET A 195 -5.31 -10.36 8.26
C MET A 195 -6.21 -11.33 7.52
N THR A 196 -6.11 -11.38 6.21
CA THR A 196 -6.90 -12.31 5.39
C THR A 196 -6.65 -13.75 5.82
N TYR A 197 -5.39 -14.13 6.04
CA TYR A 197 -5.02 -15.45 6.52
C TYR A 197 -5.54 -15.74 7.94
N ALA A 198 -5.46 -14.76 8.85
CA ALA A 198 -5.92 -14.93 10.22
C ALA A 198 -7.44 -15.08 10.32
N ILE A 199 -8.20 -14.46 9.42
CA ILE A 199 -9.68 -14.46 9.43
C ILE A 199 -10.23 -15.64 8.65
N PHE A 200 -9.78 -15.84 7.41
CA PHE A 200 -10.34 -16.80 6.45
C PHE A 200 -9.51 -18.07 6.29
N GLY A 201 -8.36 -18.15 6.97
CA GLY A 201 -7.48 -19.31 6.90
C GLY A 201 -6.63 -19.36 5.65
N GLU A 202 -6.13 -20.57 5.36
CA GLU A 202 -5.16 -20.82 4.29
C GLU A 202 -5.78 -20.77 2.89
N TYR A 203 -7.04 -21.19 2.79
CA TYR A 203 -7.79 -21.29 1.53
C TYR A 203 -9.01 -20.36 1.57
N PRO A 204 -8.81 -19.03 1.46
CA PRO A 204 -9.94 -18.12 1.37
C PRO A 204 -10.72 -18.36 0.06
N ASP A 205 -11.95 -17.87 0.00
CA ASP A 205 -12.74 -17.86 -1.24
C ASP A 205 -11.92 -17.30 -2.41
N TYR A 206 -12.14 -17.84 -3.61
CA TYR A 206 -11.38 -17.47 -4.81
C TYR A 206 -11.38 -15.97 -5.10
N ARG A 207 -12.40 -15.23 -4.65
CA ARG A 207 -12.52 -13.76 -4.80
C ARG A 207 -11.58 -12.99 -3.88
N MET A 208 -11.16 -13.60 -2.77
CA MET A 208 -10.22 -13.02 -1.81
C MET A 208 -8.80 -13.57 -1.96
N PHE A 209 -8.59 -14.53 -2.86
CA PHE A 209 -7.31 -15.16 -3.10
C PHE A 209 -6.38 -14.21 -3.83
N MET A 210 -5.48 -13.58 -3.08
CA MET A 210 -4.51 -12.58 -3.57
C MET A 210 -3.16 -13.23 -3.86
N ILE A 211 -2.26 -12.48 -4.51
CA ILE A 211 -0.93 -12.95 -4.90
C ILE A 211 -0.13 -13.48 -3.70
N GLN A 212 -0.26 -12.89 -2.54
CA GLN A 212 0.45 -13.36 -1.34
C GLN A 212 -0.12 -14.65 -0.77
N ASN A 213 -1.43 -14.93 -0.95
CA ASN A 213 -2.01 -16.25 -0.63
C ASN A 213 -1.40 -17.30 -1.55
N PHE A 214 -1.28 -17.01 -2.85
CA PHE A 214 -0.64 -17.90 -3.82
C PHE A 214 0.81 -18.20 -3.46
N LEU A 215 1.61 -17.16 -3.19
CA LEU A 215 3.01 -17.33 -2.80
C LEU A 215 3.16 -18.15 -1.50
N HIS A 216 2.31 -17.86 -0.50
CA HIS A 216 2.32 -18.63 0.75
C HIS A 216 1.98 -20.09 0.56
N LEU A 217 0.98 -20.38 -0.29
CA LEU A 217 0.61 -21.76 -0.63
C LEU A 217 1.77 -22.47 -1.32
N LYS A 218 2.41 -21.85 -2.30
CA LYS A 218 3.57 -22.43 -3.01
C LYS A 218 4.77 -22.64 -2.10
N LEU A 219 4.98 -21.79 -1.11
CA LEU A 219 5.99 -21.97 -0.07
C LEU A 219 5.71 -23.25 0.76
N LYS A 220 4.46 -23.48 1.15
CA LYS A 220 4.06 -24.66 1.91
C LYS A 220 4.16 -25.96 1.10
N GLU A 221 3.82 -25.90 -0.18
CA GLU A 221 3.94 -27.02 -1.12
C GLU A 221 5.40 -27.32 -1.51
N LEU A 222 6.37 -26.52 -1.00
CA LEU A 222 7.79 -26.58 -1.38
C LEU A 222 8.04 -26.39 -2.89
N GLY A 223 7.09 -25.79 -3.59
CA GLY A 223 7.18 -25.46 -5.02
C GLY A 223 8.04 -24.21 -5.26
N MET A 224 9.35 -24.31 -4.98
CA MET A 224 10.28 -23.19 -4.97
C MET A 224 10.37 -22.48 -6.33
N ASP A 225 10.31 -23.23 -7.43
CA ASP A 225 10.41 -22.68 -8.78
C ASP A 225 9.23 -21.73 -9.08
N THR A 226 8.01 -22.21 -8.84
CA THR A 226 6.79 -21.43 -9.02
C THR A 226 6.69 -20.26 -8.01
N LEU A 227 7.14 -20.49 -6.77
CA LEU A 227 7.20 -19.45 -5.73
C LEU A 227 8.11 -18.31 -6.16
N MET A 228 9.34 -18.59 -6.58
CA MET A 228 10.32 -17.57 -6.94
C MET A 228 9.92 -16.84 -8.22
N ALA A 229 9.42 -17.56 -9.24
CA ALA A 229 8.87 -16.94 -10.45
C ALA A 229 7.70 -15.98 -10.13
N GLY A 230 6.78 -16.39 -9.27
CA GLY A 230 5.67 -15.52 -8.82
C GLY A 230 6.12 -14.32 -8.01
N ALA A 231 7.12 -14.49 -7.16
CA ALA A 231 7.72 -13.42 -6.39
C ALA A 231 8.43 -12.38 -7.27
N ASP A 232 9.16 -12.83 -8.30
CA ASP A 232 9.82 -11.94 -9.25
C ASP A 232 8.84 -11.13 -10.09
N ILE A 233 7.74 -11.76 -10.55
CA ILE A 233 6.69 -11.03 -11.28
C ILE A 233 6.03 -10.00 -10.37
N LEU A 234 5.75 -10.33 -9.10
CA LEU A 234 5.23 -9.37 -8.13
C LEU A 234 6.22 -8.21 -7.91
N LEU A 235 7.51 -8.52 -7.76
CA LEU A 235 8.57 -7.52 -7.59
C LEU A 235 8.62 -6.58 -8.81
N ALA A 236 8.62 -7.11 -10.02
CA ALA A 236 8.60 -6.34 -11.26
C ALA A 236 7.35 -5.44 -11.34
N PHE A 237 6.18 -5.98 -11.00
CA PHE A 237 4.93 -5.22 -10.93
C PHE A 237 5.02 -4.04 -9.97
N ILE A 238 5.55 -4.26 -8.75
CA ILE A 238 5.73 -3.20 -7.75
C ILE A 238 6.72 -2.14 -8.25
N PHE A 239 7.84 -2.54 -8.86
CA PHE A 239 8.81 -1.59 -9.42
C PHE A 239 8.20 -0.72 -10.50
N VAL A 240 7.46 -1.29 -11.44
CA VAL A 240 6.78 -0.55 -12.51
C VAL A 240 5.77 0.43 -11.90
N LEU A 241 4.97 -0.03 -10.96
CA LEU A 241 3.95 0.79 -10.28
C LEU A 241 4.60 1.96 -9.54
N LEU A 242 5.63 1.73 -8.74
CA LEU A 242 6.36 2.78 -8.03
C LEU A 242 7.02 3.76 -8.99
N PHE A 243 7.64 3.27 -10.07
CA PHE A 243 8.24 4.12 -11.10
C PHE A 243 7.21 5.06 -11.72
N LEU A 244 6.04 4.54 -12.08
CA LEU A 244 4.94 5.34 -12.65
C LEU A 244 4.44 6.41 -11.66
N ILE A 245 4.24 6.03 -10.39
CA ILE A 245 3.80 6.95 -9.33
C ILE A 245 4.82 8.08 -9.13
N LEU A 246 6.10 7.74 -9.00
CA LEU A 246 7.18 8.72 -8.80
C LEU A 246 7.32 9.65 -10.01
N ARG A 247 7.27 9.12 -11.22
CA ARG A 247 7.34 9.92 -12.45
C ARG A 247 6.15 10.87 -12.59
N TRP A 248 4.96 10.39 -12.22
CA TRP A 248 3.76 11.23 -12.20
C TRP A 248 3.91 12.39 -11.18
N GLY A 249 4.39 12.10 -9.97
CA GLY A 249 4.62 13.11 -8.93
C GLY A 249 5.64 14.18 -9.36
N GLN A 250 6.76 13.77 -9.96
CA GLN A 250 7.78 14.69 -10.46
C GLN A 250 7.24 15.63 -11.55
N LYS A 251 6.45 15.11 -12.49
CA LYS A 251 5.84 15.91 -13.57
C LYS A 251 4.91 17.00 -13.03
N HIS A 252 4.19 16.73 -11.94
CA HIS A 252 3.28 17.71 -11.34
C HIS A 252 4.02 18.74 -10.49
N LYS A 253 5.11 18.37 -9.83
CA LYS A 253 5.99 19.30 -9.10
C LYS A 253 6.62 20.35 -10.03
N ILE A 254 7.13 19.94 -11.17
CA ILE A 254 7.76 20.83 -12.16
C ILE A 254 6.74 21.83 -12.73
N LYS A 255 5.48 21.42 -12.93
CA LYS A 255 4.41 22.29 -13.44
C LYS A 255 4.00 23.43 -12.48
N MET A 256 4.28 23.27 -11.18
CA MET A 256 3.93 24.28 -10.17
C MET A 256 5.12 25.19 -9.81
N SER A 257 6.34 24.87 -10.27
CA SER A 257 7.52 25.70 -10.08
C SER A 257 7.80 26.65 -11.25
N LEU A 258 6.98 26.58 -12.30
CA LEU A 258 6.96 27.48 -13.47
C LEU A 258 5.74 28.40 -13.44
#